data_ce4854cc7dc86b4f040ecd5e8ca22f56
#
_entry.id   ce4854cc7dc86b4f040ecd5e8ca22f56
#
_cell.length_a   1.000
_cell.length_b   1.000
_cell.length_c   1.000
_cell.angle_alpha   90.00
_cell.angle_beta   90.00
_cell.angle_gamma   90.00
#
_symmetry.space_group_name_H-M   'P 1'
#
loop_
_entity.id
_entity.type
_entity.pdbx_description
1 polymer ?
#
loop_
_entity_poly.entity_id
_entity_poly.type
_entity_poly.pdbx_seq_one_letter_code
_entity_poly.pdbx_strand_id
1 'polypeptide(L)'
;MNVFDSSILVAALFESEFHHVACKTLVTSGTFGVWSHSFVETFNTLTSGKIKPRPSATNVAKALRSSIRPRATILQLPEEQMLSAFDEAEKRGVRGGAIFDYLHLVTARHHGAARLYTLNTGHFESFWREGDPTIVHP
;
A
#
# COMPACT_ATOMS: atom_id res chain seq x y z
N MET A 1 14.53 -0.84 3.88
CA MET A 1 13.38 0.06 3.70
C MET A 1 12.11 -0.71 4.01
N ASN A 2 11.22 -0.09 4.75
CA ASN A 2 9.85 -0.58 4.93
C ASN A 2 8.98 0.00 3.82
N VAL A 3 8.06 -0.80 3.29
CA VAL A 3 7.09 -0.37 2.29
C VAL A 3 5.70 -0.48 2.90
N PHE A 4 4.85 0.49 2.63
CA PHE A 4 3.47 0.52 3.10
C PHE A 4 2.51 0.41 1.91
N ASP A 5 1.46 -0.39 2.07
CA ASP A 5 0.37 -0.43 1.10
C ASP A 5 -0.67 0.66 1.37
N SER A 6 -1.69 0.73 0.52
CA SER A 6 -2.74 1.75 0.64
C SER A 6 -3.56 1.63 1.93
N SER A 7 -3.71 0.44 2.51
CA SER A 7 -4.46 0.25 3.75
C SER A 7 -3.84 1.01 4.92
N ILE A 8 -2.51 1.05 4.98
CA ILE A 8 -1.78 1.82 5.99
C ILE A 8 -2.01 3.32 5.80
N LEU A 9 -1.95 3.80 4.55
CA LEU A 9 -2.16 5.22 4.25
C LEU A 9 -3.58 5.68 4.57
N VAL A 10 -4.57 4.89 4.21
CA VAL A 10 -5.98 5.16 4.53
C VAL A 10 -6.17 5.27 6.03
N ALA A 11 -5.71 4.27 6.79
CA ALA A 11 -5.87 4.25 8.24
C ALA A 11 -5.10 5.40 8.91
N ALA A 12 -3.93 5.76 8.40
CA ALA A 12 -3.16 6.89 8.92
C ALA A 12 -3.87 8.24 8.74
N LEU A 13 -4.70 8.38 7.70
CA LEU A 13 -5.42 9.61 7.37
C LEU A 13 -6.87 9.65 7.89
N PHE A 14 -7.45 8.50 8.21
CA PHE A 14 -8.84 8.40 8.65
C PHE A 14 -8.93 8.11 10.15
N GLU A 15 -9.23 9.15 10.95
CA GLU A 15 -9.18 9.12 12.41
C GLU A 15 -10.10 8.08 13.05
N SER A 16 -11.25 7.77 12.44
CA SER A 16 -12.22 6.81 12.97
C SER A 16 -11.87 5.36 12.63
N GLU A 17 -10.82 5.11 11.86
CA GLU A 17 -10.38 3.77 11.54
C GLU A 17 -9.73 3.12 12.77
N PHE A 18 -10.03 1.84 13.03
CA PHE A 18 -9.56 1.12 14.22
C PHE A 18 -8.03 1.17 14.41
N HIS A 19 -7.29 1.04 13.31
CA HIS A 19 -5.82 1.03 13.33
C HIS A 19 -5.19 2.41 13.10
N HIS A 20 -5.98 3.49 13.21
CA HIS A 20 -5.50 4.84 12.92
C HIS A 20 -4.23 5.20 13.71
N VAL A 21 -4.23 5.00 15.03
CA VAL A 21 -3.09 5.39 15.87
C VAL A 21 -1.82 4.65 15.49
N ALA A 22 -1.91 3.34 15.28
CA ALA A 22 -0.76 2.52 14.88
C ALA A 22 -0.21 2.95 13.51
N CYS A 23 -1.09 3.12 12.52
CA CYS A 23 -0.70 3.52 11.17
C CYS A 23 -0.17 4.96 11.12
N LYS A 24 -0.78 5.88 11.86
CA LYS A 24 -0.28 7.25 11.98
C LYS A 24 1.12 7.28 12.60
N THR A 25 1.37 6.48 13.62
CA THR A 25 2.69 6.34 14.21
C THR A 25 3.72 5.86 13.18
N LEU A 26 3.37 4.83 12.37
CA LEU A 26 4.24 4.34 11.31
C LEU A 26 4.62 5.43 10.31
N VAL A 27 3.64 6.17 9.78
CA VAL A 27 3.91 7.19 8.74
C VAL A 27 4.61 8.43 9.29
N THR A 28 4.63 8.64 10.59
CA THR A 28 5.29 9.79 11.24
C THR A 28 6.65 9.46 11.84
N SER A 29 6.96 8.19 12.08
CA SER A 29 8.18 7.77 12.80
C SER A 29 9.44 7.70 11.93
N GLY A 30 9.33 7.79 10.61
CA GLY A 30 10.50 7.71 9.73
C GLY A 30 10.14 7.85 8.27
N THR A 31 11.09 7.48 7.40
CA THR A 31 10.85 7.39 5.95
C THR A 31 10.44 5.97 5.56
N PHE A 32 9.66 5.86 4.51
CA PHE A 32 9.14 4.58 4.01
C PHE A 32 8.95 4.62 2.50
N GLY A 33 8.87 3.45 1.89
CA GLY A 33 8.53 3.31 0.48
C GLY A 33 7.03 3.15 0.28
N VAL A 34 6.53 3.66 -0.83
CA VAL A 34 5.13 3.53 -1.25
C VAL A 34 5.10 3.34 -2.76
N TRP A 35 4.42 2.30 -3.25
CA TRP A 35 4.15 2.20 -4.67
C TRP A 35 3.28 3.38 -5.14
N SER A 36 3.62 3.99 -6.28
CA SER A 36 2.89 5.17 -6.77
C SER A 36 1.37 4.95 -6.85
N HIS A 37 0.94 3.73 -7.18
CA HIS A 37 -0.48 3.37 -7.25
C HIS A 37 -1.18 3.45 -5.88
N SER A 38 -0.46 3.33 -4.77
CA SER A 38 -1.03 3.45 -3.42
C SER A 38 -1.68 4.81 -3.17
N PHE A 39 -1.16 5.87 -3.79
CA PHE A 39 -1.80 7.20 -3.72
C PHE A 39 -3.16 7.19 -4.41
N VAL A 40 -3.25 6.54 -5.56
CA VAL A 40 -4.52 6.42 -6.31
C VAL A 40 -5.54 5.62 -5.51
N GLU A 41 -5.14 4.49 -4.97
CA GLU A 41 -6.01 3.65 -4.15
C GLU A 41 -6.48 4.37 -2.88
N THR A 42 -5.56 5.08 -2.20
CA THR A 42 -5.89 5.86 -1.00
C THR A 42 -6.89 6.97 -1.32
N PHE A 43 -6.64 7.72 -2.40
CA PHE A 43 -7.56 8.75 -2.87
C PHE A 43 -8.94 8.16 -3.18
N ASN A 44 -8.99 7.07 -3.93
CA ASN A 44 -10.24 6.39 -4.27
C ASN A 44 -11.01 5.96 -3.01
N THR A 45 -10.35 5.29 -2.08
CA THR A 45 -10.99 4.80 -0.84
C THR A 45 -11.55 5.95 -0.01
N LEU A 46 -10.78 7.01 0.19
CA LEU A 46 -11.20 8.14 1.03
C LEU A 46 -12.31 9.00 0.39
N THR A 47 -12.39 9.04 -0.94
CA THR A 47 -13.38 9.86 -1.66
C THR A 47 -14.59 9.07 -2.16
N SER A 48 -14.62 7.75 -2.03
CA SER A 48 -15.64 6.88 -2.64
C SER A 48 -17.04 6.98 -2.02
N GLY A 49 -17.16 7.61 -0.85
CA GLY A 49 -18.42 7.67 -0.11
C GLY A 49 -18.65 6.52 0.87
N LYS A 50 -17.74 5.56 0.96
CA LYS A 50 -17.74 4.50 1.99
C LYS A 50 -17.42 5.05 3.38
N ILE A 51 -16.74 6.17 3.44
CA ILE A 51 -16.36 6.88 4.67
C ILE A 51 -17.35 8.03 4.89
N LYS A 52 -17.88 8.13 6.11
CA LYS A 52 -18.85 9.18 6.48
C LYS A 52 -18.32 9.97 7.68
N PRO A 53 -18.33 11.32 7.64
CA PRO A 53 -18.63 12.13 6.47
C PRO A 53 -17.55 11.98 5.39
N ARG A 54 -17.95 12.00 4.11
CA ARG A 54 -17.03 11.84 2.99
C ARG A 54 -16.10 13.05 2.86
N PRO A 55 -14.76 12.86 2.92
CA PRO A 55 -13.82 13.95 2.66
C PRO A 55 -13.94 14.44 1.21
N SER A 56 -13.69 15.72 0.99
CA SER A 56 -13.60 16.23 -0.37
C SER A 56 -12.32 15.76 -1.07
N ALA A 57 -12.34 15.66 -2.38
CA ALA A 57 -11.15 15.34 -3.16
C ALA A 57 -10.00 16.33 -2.88
N THR A 58 -10.31 17.62 -2.73
CA THR A 58 -9.33 18.64 -2.39
C THR A 58 -8.66 18.38 -1.06
N ASN A 59 -9.43 18.03 -0.02
CA ASN A 59 -8.88 17.74 1.30
C ASN A 59 -8.04 16.46 1.33
N VAL A 60 -8.45 15.42 0.59
CA VAL A 60 -7.65 14.21 0.46
C VAL A 60 -6.33 14.48 -0.25
N ALA A 61 -6.35 15.26 -1.34
CA ALA A 61 -5.13 15.65 -2.05
C ALA A 61 -4.18 16.44 -1.13
N LYS A 62 -4.69 17.37 -0.33
CA LYS A 62 -3.90 18.13 0.65
C LYS A 62 -3.29 17.21 1.71
N ALA A 63 -4.06 16.26 2.24
CA ALA A 63 -3.59 15.33 3.26
C ALA A 63 -2.47 14.42 2.73
N LEU A 64 -2.63 13.88 1.53
CA LEU A 64 -1.59 13.08 0.88
C LEU A 64 -0.30 13.89 0.68
N ARG A 65 -0.43 15.13 0.22
CA ARG A 65 0.70 16.02 -0.04
C ARG A 65 1.42 16.46 1.24
N SER A 66 0.68 16.77 2.30
CA SER A 66 1.24 17.33 3.53
C SER A 66 1.62 16.27 4.57
N SER A 67 0.89 15.17 4.64
CA SER A 67 1.06 14.18 5.71
C SER A 67 1.81 12.91 5.27
N ILE A 68 1.72 12.53 4.00
CA ILE A 68 2.34 11.30 3.49
C ILE A 68 3.60 11.62 2.67
N ARG A 69 3.46 12.46 1.64
CA ARG A 69 4.51 12.71 0.65
C ARG A 69 5.87 13.12 1.23
N PRO A 70 5.94 13.96 2.31
CA PRO A 70 7.24 14.42 2.81
C PRO A 70 8.15 13.29 3.35
N ARG A 71 7.57 12.16 3.75
CA ARG A 71 8.32 11.02 4.30
C ARG A 71 8.33 9.82 3.37
N ALA A 72 7.55 9.85 2.30
CA ALA A 72 7.41 8.74 1.37
C ALA A 72 8.42 8.81 0.23
N THR A 73 9.13 7.71 0.00
CA THR A 73 9.83 7.46 -1.26
C THR A 73 8.85 6.80 -2.22
N ILE A 74 8.56 7.47 -3.33
CA ILE A 74 7.61 6.94 -4.31
C ILE A 74 8.31 5.90 -5.17
N LEU A 75 7.85 4.67 -5.07
CA LEU A 75 8.38 3.54 -5.82
C LEU A 75 7.60 3.36 -7.10
N GLN A 76 8.30 3.23 -8.20
CA GLN A 76 7.72 2.91 -9.50
C GLN A 76 7.92 1.44 -9.80
N LEU A 77 6.91 0.80 -10.36
CA LEU A 77 7.01 -0.56 -10.86
C LEU A 77 7.36 -0.51 -12.35
N PRO A 78 8.57 -0.93 -12.75
CA PRO A 78 8.94 -0.96 -14.16
C PRO A 78 8.03 -1.88 -14.96
N GLU A 79 7.77 -1.51 -16.20
CA GLU A 79 6.89 -2.27 -17.11
C GLU A 79 7.26 -3.76 -17.17
N GLU A 80 8.54 -4.06 -17.34
CA GLU A 80 9.01 -5.45 -17.44
C GLU A 80 8.73 -6.23 -16.15
N GLN A 81 8.87 -5.62 -14.99
CA GLN A 81 8.54 -6.26 -13.71
C GLN A 81 7.04 -6.51 -13.58
N MET A 82 6.23 -5.60 -14.07
CA MET A 82 4.77 -5.75 -14.09
C MET A 82 4.35 -6.90 -15.02
N LEU A 83 4.90 -6.95 -16.23
CA LEU A 83 4.58 -8.01 -17.20
C LEU A 83 5.06 -9.38 -16.70
N SER A 84 6.24 -9.46 -16.10
CA SER A 84 6.74 -10.68 -15.46
C SER A 84 5.83 -11.15 -14.32
N ALA A 85 5.28 -10.21 -13.54
CA ALA A 85 4.34 -10.53 -12.49
C ALA A 85 3.05 -11.15 -13.06
N PHE A 86 2.56 -10.66 -14.20
CA PHE A 86 1.41 -11.26 -14.89
C PHE A 86 1.70 -12.68 -15.36
N ASP A 87 2.89 -12.92 -15.88
CA ASP A 87 3.31 -14.25 -16.31
C ASP A 87 3.37 -15.26 -15.14
N GLU A 88 3.70 -14.79 -13.95
CA GLU A 88 3.78 -15.63 -12.75
C GLU A 88 2.44 -15.75 -11.99
N ALA A 89 1.45 -14.94 -12.32
CA ALA A 89 0.22 -14.80 -11.53
C ALA A 89 -0.50 -16.14 -11.31
N GLU A 90 -0.64 -16.96 -12.31
CA GLU A 90 -1.32 -18.27 -12.20
C GLU A 90 -0.63 -19.17 -11.18
N LYS A 91 0.71 -19.26 -11.23
CA LYS A 91 1.51 -20.05 -10.28
C LYS A 91 1.40 -19.55 -8.84
N ARG A 92 1.17 -18.25 -8.68
CA ARG A 92 1.02 -17.60 -7.37
C ARG A 92 -0.42 -17.61 -6.84
N GLY A 93 -1.37 -18.12 -7.64
CA GLY A 93 -2.78 -18.09 -7.28
C GLY A 93 -3.40 -16.70 -7.37
N VAL A 94 -2.83 -15.81 -8.16
CA VAL A 94 -3.28 -14.42 -8.33
C VAL A 94 -4.23 -14.34 -9.51
N ARG A 95 -5.44 -13.82 -9.26
CA ARG A 95 -6.43 -13.53 -10.31
C ARG A 95 -7.33 -12.37 -9.89
N GLY A 96 -7.90 -11.67 -10.87
CA GLY A 96 -8.81 -10.57 -10.64
C GLY A 96 -8.18 -9.48 -9.75
N GLY A 97 -8.93 -9.01 -8.77
CA GLY A 97 -8.50 -7.91 -7.89
C GLY A 97 -7.28 -8.20 -7.03
N ALA A 98 -6.91 -9.47 -6.81
CA ALA A 98 -5.71 -9.84 -6.07
C ALA A 98 -4.42 -9.34 -6.76
N ILE A 99 -4.49 -8.98 -8.04
CA ILE A 99 -3.33 -8.43 -8.75
C ILE A 99 -2.80 -7.16 -8.10
N PHE A 100 -3.65 -6.31 -7.56
CA PHE A 100 -3.21 -5.06 -6.92
C PHE A 100 -2.33 -5.34 -5.70
N ASP A 101 -2.73 -6.24 -4.82
CA ASP A 101 -1.92 -6.65 -3.66
C ASP A 101 -0.62 -7.34 -4.11
N TYR A 102 -0.70 -8.19 -5.13
CA TYR A 102 0.48 -8.84 -5.67
C TYR A 102 1.46 -7.83 -6.26
N LEU A 103 1.00 -6.80 -6.97
CA LEU A 103 1.88 -5.75 -7.50
C LEU A 103 2.48 -4.85 -6.41
N HIS A 104 1.81 -4.66 -5.28
CA HIS A 104 2.42 -4.04 -4.10
C HIS A 104 3.63 -4.87 -3.63
N LEU A 105 3.45 -6.18 -3.52
CA LEU A 105 4.51 -7.10 -3.12
C LEU A 105 5.68 -7.09 -4.12
N VAL A 106 5.37 -7.18 -5.41
CA VAL A 106 6.38 -7.15 -6.49
C VAL A 106 7.16 -5.84 -6.48
N THR A 107 6.48 -4.71 -6.28
CA THR A 107 7.13 -3.40 -6.19
C THR A 107 8.07 -3.35 -4.99
N ALA A 108 7.61 -3.81 -3.82
CA ALA A 108 8.42 -3.85 -2.60
C ALA A 108 9.65 -4.75 -2.80
N ARG A 109 9.47 -5.94 -3.38
CA ARG A 109 10.57 -6.86 -3.70
C ARG A 109 11.57 -6.25 -4.68
N HIS A 110 11.08 -5.65 -5.76
CA HIS A 110 11.92 -5.03 -6.79
C HIS A 110 12.85 -3.95 -6.20
N HIS A 111 12.35 -3.20 -5.24
CA HIS A 111 13.12 -2.15 -4.56
C HIS A 111 13.89 -2.63 -3.31
N GLY A 112 13.98 -3.94 -3.11
CA GLY A 112 14.78 -4.52 -2.03
C GLY A 112 14.22 -4.29 -0.62
N ALA A 113 12.92 -4.08 -0.50
CA ALA A 113 12.29 -3.91 0.80
C ALA A 113 12.37 -5.19 1.64
N ALA A 114 12.68 -5.04 2.92
CA ALA A 114 12.67 -6.17 3.86
C ALA A 114 11.25 -6.48 4.34
N ARG A 115 10.39 -5.48 4.45
CA ARG A 115 9.04 -5.61 5.00
C ARG A 115 8.02 -4.82 4.19
N LEU A 116 6.84 -5.42 4.04
CA LEU A 116 5.65 -4.78 3.50
C LEU A 116 4.58 -4.75 4.61
N TYR A 117 4.19 -3.56 5.01
CA TYR A 117 3.15 -3.36 6.02
C TYR A 117 1.79 -3.24 5.35
N THR A 118 0.83 -3.96 5.90
CA THR A 118 -0.57 -3.97 5.43
C THR A 118 -1.53 -4.31 6.58
N LEU A 119 -2.74 -3.81 6.52
CA LEU A 119 -3.82 -4.25 7.40
C LEU A 119 -4.50 -5.53 6.89
N ASN A 120 -4.22 -5.94 5.66
CA ASN A 120 -4.86 -7.05 4.97
C ASN A 120 -3.91 -8.24 4.78
N THR A 121 -3.24 -8.67 5.83
CA THR A 121 -2.22 -9.74 5.76
C THR A 121 -2.74 -11.01 5.10
N GLY A 122 -4.00 -11.38 5.36
CA GLY A 122 -4.63 -12.57 4.75
C GLY A 122 -4.69 -12.53 3.23
N HIS A 123 -4.76 -11.34 2.61
CA HIS A 123 -4.74 -11.21 1.14
C HIS A 123 -3.42 -11.67 0.52
N PHE A 124 -2.34 -11.62 1.28
CA PHE A 124 -0.99 -11.99 0.80
C PHE A 124 -0.66 -13.47 1.02
N GLU A 125 -1.36 -14.17 1.87
CA GLU A 125 -1.03 -15.56 2.27
C GLU A 125 -0.95 -16.52 1.09
N SER A 126 -1.87 -16.41 0.13
CA SER A 126 -1.96 -17.35 -0.99
C SER A 126 -0.82 -17.19 -1.98
N PHE A 127 -0.33 -15.97 -2.22
CA PHE A 127 0.68 -15.70 -3.24
C PHE A 127 2.09 -15.39 -2.69
N TRP A 128 2.23 -15.18 -1.39
CA TRP A 128 3.55 -14.97 -0.78
C TRP A 128 4.43 -16.22 -0.91
N ARG A 129 5.72 -16.03 -1.18
CA ARG A 129 6.72 -17.11 -1.26
C ARG A 129 8.00 -16.67 -0.57
N GLU A 130 8.82 -17.66 -0.18
CA GLU A 130 10.13 -17.40 0.39
C GLU A 130 10.97 -16.50 -0.55
N GLY A 131 11.62 -15.49 0.02
CA GLY A 131 12.35 -14.47 -0.73
C GLY A 131 11.55 -13.20 -1.00
N ASP A 132 10.22 -13.24 -0.82
CA ASP A 132 9.42 -12.03 -0.83
C ASP A 132 9.63 -11.23 0.47
N PRO A 133 9.36 -9.91 0.49
CA PRO A 133 9.34 -9.12 1.73
C PRO A 133 8.45 -9.73 2.80
N THR A 134 8.88 -9.65 4.05
CA THR A 134 8.04 -10.11 5.17
C THR A 134 6.78 -9.25 5.26
N ILE A 135 5.62 -9.88 5.33
CA ILE A 135 4.34 -9.20 5.51
C ILE A 135 4.14 -8.90 6.99
N VAL A 136 3.85 -7.65 7.30
CA VAL A 136 3.74 -7.17 8.69
C VAL A 136 2.42 -6.46 8.91
N HIS A 137 1.71 -6.82 9.97
CA HIS A 137 0.58 -6.04 10.49
C HIS A 137 1.10 -5.03 11.51
N PRO A 138 0.66 -3.76 11.49
CA PRO A 138 1.05 -2.76 12.49
C PRO A 138 0.71 -3.11 13.91
#